data_b288a7e4d76a5ea07295d381e3124687
#
_entry.id   b288a7e4d76a5ea07295d381e3124687
#
_cell.length_a   1.000
_cell.length_b   1.000
_cell.length_c   1.000
_cell.angle_alpha   90.00
_cell.angle_beta   90.00
_cell.angle_gamma   90.00
#
_symmetry.space_group_name_H-M   'P 1'
#
loop_
_entity.id
_entity.type
_entity.pdbx_description
1 polymer ?
#
loop_
_entity_poly.entity_id
_entity_poly.type
_entity_poly.pdbx_seq_one_letter_code
_entity_poly.pdbx_strand_id
1 'polypeptide(L)'
;MRVKLEFQYFEGCPNHIKMQNNLAEAIKGLEDKIEIEKVLVEDEVSAMQVKFRGSPTLLINGEDLLGMPVPEEPSLACRYYPKGIPTSEEIRKAILQKINKEN
;
A
#
# COMPACT_ATOMS: atom_id res chain seq x y z
N MET A 1 19.42 5.16 -2.45
CA MET A 1 18.07 5.62 -2.79
C MET A 1 17.07 5.09 -1.78
N ARG A 2 16.02 5.88 -1.53
CA ARG A 2 14.97 5.43 -0.61
C ARG A 2 13.94 4.59 -1.34
N VAL A 3 13.40 3.60 -0.63
CA VAL A 3 12.28 2.82 -1.12
C VAL A 3 11.02 3.67 -0.96
N LYS A 4 10.26 3.83 -2.02
CA LYS A 4 9.04 4.64 -1.99
C LYS A 4 7.84 3.76 -1.65
N LEU A 5 7.10 4.16 -0.62
CA LEU A 5 5.86 3.51 -0.21
C LEU A 5 4.71 4.45 -0.55
N GLU A 6 3.71 3.94 -1.26
CA GLU A 6 2.50 4.69 -1.56
C GLU A 6 1.31 3.95 -0.97
N PHE A 7 0.66 4.59 0.00
CA PHE A 7 -0.50 4.01 0.67
C PHE A 7 -1.77 4.65 0.13
N GLN A 8 -2.51 3.89 -0.66
CA GLN A 8 -3.75 4.35 -1.28
C GLN A 8 -4.95 3.84 -0.50
N TYR A 9 -5.87 4.73 -0.18
CA TYR A 9 -7.03 4.34 0.61
C TYR A 9 -8.26 5.18 0.31
N PHE A 10 -9.41 4.61 0.65
CA PHE A 10 -10.73 5.20 0.51
C PHE A 10 -11.37 5.19 1.90
N GLU A 11 -11.81 6.35 2.40
CA GLU A 11 -12.32 6.47 3.76
C GLU A 11 -13.59 5.66 4.03
N GLY A 12 -14.38 5.38 3.00
CA GLY A 12 -15.57 4.55 3.16
C GLY A 12 -15.30 3.10 3.50
N CYS A 13 -14.03 2.66 3.43
CA CYS A 13 -13.65 1.31 3.76
C CYS A 13 -12.77 1.32 5.02
N PRO A 14 -13.28 0.86 6.18
CA PRO A 14 -12.55 1.00 7.46
C PRO A 14 -11.27 0.18 7.58
N ASN A 15 -11.06 -0.78 6.69
CA ASN A 15 -9.86 -1.62 6.73
C ASN A 15 -8.56 -0.85 6.57
N HIS A 16 -8.60 0.39 6.05
CA HIS A 16 -7.41 1.20 5.89
C HIS A 16 -6.76 1.55 7.23
N ILE A 17 -7.58 1.65 8.29
CA ILE A 17 -7.07 1.99 9.63
C ILE A 17 -6.14 0.87 10.12
N LYS A 18 -6.59 -0.37 9.99
CA LYS A 18 -5.78 -1.52 10.42
C LYS A 18 -4.48 -1.60 9.64
N MET A 19 -4.54 -1.40 8.32
CA MET A 19 -3.34 -1.47 7.50
C MET A 19 -2.38 -0.31 7.78
N GLN A 20 -2.90 0.89 8.05
CA GLN A 20 -2.06 2.01 8.45
C GLN A 20 -1.31 1.70 9.74
N ASN A 21 -1.99 1.12 10.72
CA ASN A 21 -1.36 0.75 11.98
C ASN A 21 -0.28 -0.32 11.77
N ASN A 22 -0.56 -1.30 10.93
CA ASN A 22 0.41 -2.35 10.61
C ASN A 22 1.62 -1.77 9.87
N LEU A 23 1.37 -0.83 8.96
CA LEU A 23 2.45 -0.16 8.24
C LEU A 23 3.33 0.66 9.19
N ALA A 24 2.71 1.41 10.10
CA ALA A 24 3.45 2.20 11.09
C ALA A 24 4.37 1.33 11.94
N GLU A 25 3.91 0.15 12.31
CA GLU A 25 4.71 -0.81 13.05
C GLU A 25 5.83 -1.38 12.19
N ALA A 26 5.51 -1.68 10.92
CA ALA A 26 6.45 -2.31 10.01
C ALA A 26 7.67 -1.44 9.69
N ILE A 27 7.50 -0.12 9.70
CA ILE A 27 8.58 0.80 9.29
C ILE A 27 9.47 1.26 10.43
N LYS A 28 9.20 0.84 11.65
CA LYS A 28 10.03 1.25 12.79
C LYS A 28 11.49 0.84 12.56
N GLY A 29 12.38 1.82 12.68
CA GLY A 29 13.80 1.61 12.42
C GLY A 29 14.21 1.71 10.97
N LEU A 30 13.26 1.90 10.05
CA LEU A 30 13.53 1.99 8.62
C LEU A 30 13.27 3.39 8.06
N GLU A 31 12.92 4.35 8.91
CA GLU A 31 12.44 5.67 8.47
C GLU A 31 13.41 6.41 7.55
N ASP A 32 14.71 6.22 7.75
CA ASP A 32 15.73 6.87 6.94
C ASP A 32 15.94 6.18 5.59
N LYS A 33 15.36 5.00 5.40
CA LYS A 33 15.52 4.21 4.17
C LYS A 33 14.29 4.21 3.29
N ILE A 34 13.23 4.84 3.74
CA ILE A 34 11.95 4.84 3.05
C ILE A 34 11.39 6.24 2.91
N GLU A 35 10.48 6.36 1.96
CA GLU A 35 9.72 7.58 1.73
C GLU A 35 8.26 7.17 1.62
N ILE A 36 7.37 7.79 2.38
CA ILE A 36 5.95 7.42 2.42
C ILE A 36 5.07 8.54 1.88
N GLU A 37 4.15 8.17 1.00
CA GLU A 37 3.11 9.05 0.52
C GLU A 37 1.76 8.40 0.78
N LYS A 38 0.84 9.15 1.42
CA LYS A 38 -0.54 8.69 1.62
C LYS A 38 -1.40 9.32 0.54
N VAL A 39 -2.17 8.51 -0.16
CA VAL A 39 -3.03 8.96 -1.25
C VAL A 39 -4.47 8.64 -0.90
N LEU A 40 -5.24 9.68 -0.58
CA LEU A 40 -6.68 9.53 -0.36
C LEU A 40 -7.38 9.52 -1.72
N VAL A 41 -8.07 8.41 -2.01
CA VAL A 41 -8.83 8.27 -3.24
C VAL A 41 -10.28 8.65 -2.91
N GLU A 42 -10.75 9.77 -3.49
CA GLU A 42 -12.03 10.34 -3.09
C GLU A 42 -13.17 10.08 -4.09
N ASP A 43 -12.85 9.81 -5.34
CA ASP A 43 -13.86 9.60 -6.38
C ASP A 43 -13.34 8.67 -7.47
N GLU A 44 -14.23 8.39 -8.44
CA GLU A 44 -13.88 7.47 -9.54
C GLU A 44 -12.77 8.02 -10.42
N VAL A 45 -12.72 9.34 -10.61
CA VAL A 45 -11.68 9.96 -11.43
C VAL A 45 -10.32 9.76 -10.77
N SER A 46 -10.23 10.03 -9.47
CA SER A 46 -9.00 9.81 -8.70
C SER A 46 -8.59 8.34 -8.74
N ALA A 47 -9.57 7.42 -8.62
CA ALA A 47 -9.29 5.98 -8.66
C ALA A 47 -8.66 5.59 -10.00
N MET A 48 -9.15 6.14 -11.09
CA MET A 48 -8.58 5.87 -12.41
C MET A 48 -7.17 6.47 -12.56
N GLN A 49 -6.97 7.68 -12.05
CA GLN A 49 -5.67 8.36 -12.15
C GLN A 49 -4.56 7.61 -11.43
N VAL A 50 -4.84 7.07 -10.24
CA VAL A 50 -3.83 6.34 -9.47
C VAL A 50 -3.84 4.83 -9.74
N LYS A 51 -4.68 4.39 -10.66
CA LYS A 51 -4.82 2.96 -11.01
C LYS A 51 -5.17 2.13 -9.77
N PHE A 52 -6.17 2.59 -9.03
CA PHE A 52 -6.54 2.08 -7.72
C PHE A 52 -6.95 0.61 -7.75
N ARG A 53 -6.36 -0.18 -6.86
CA ARG A 53 -6.65 -1.62 -6.74
C ARG A 53 -7.64 -1.93 -5.62
N GLY A 54 -8.27 -0.89 -5.05
CA GLY A 54 -9.16 -1.03 -3.91
C GLY A 54 -8.48 -0.63 -2.61
N SER A 55 -9.30 -0.27 -1.62
CA SER A 55 -8.79 0.23 -0.34
C SER A 55 -8.68 -0.91 0.68
N PRO A 56 -7.59 -1.03 1.42
CA PRO A 56 -6.34 -0.28 1.26
C PRO A 56 -5.36 -0.97 0.30
N THR A 57 -4.50 -0.22 -0.34
CA THR A 57 -3.44 -0.74 -1.21
C THR A 57 -2.12 -0.11 -0.81
N LEU A 58 -1.07 -0.93 -0.71
CA LEU A 58 0.28 -0.45 -0.49
C LEU A 58 1.14 -0.80 -1.69
N LEU A 59 1.73 0.23 -2.30
CA LEU A 59 2.69 0.05 -3.39
C LEU A 59 4.09 0.27 -2.84
N ILE A 60 5.01 -0.61 -3.20
CA ILE A 60 6.43 -0.48 -2.85
C ILE A 60 7.19 -0.29 -4.15
N ASN A 61 7.76 0.89 -4.34
CA ASN A 61 8.40 1.29 -5.60
C ASN A 61 7.46 1.07 -6.80
N GLY A 62 6.19 1.38 -6.62
CA GLY A 62 5.19 1.28 -7.68
C GLY A 62 4.57 -0.10 -7.86
N GLU A 63 5.05 -1.11 -7.14
CA GLU A 63 4.53 -2.47 -7.23
C GLU A 63 3.64 -2.81 -6.05
N ASP A 64 2.53 -3.48 -6.31
CA ASP A 64 1.63 -3.91 -5.25
C ASP A 64 2.33 -4.87 -4.29
N LEU A 65 2.10 -4.68 -2.98
CA LEU A 65 2.67 -5.52 -1.93
C LEU A 65 2.47 -7.02 -2.18
N LEU A 66 1.28 -7.40 -2.67
CA LEU A 66 0.93 -8.80 -2.92
C LEU A 66 0.94 -9.16 -4.41
N GLY A 67 1.41 -8.25 -5.25
CA GLY A 67 1.51 -8.52 -6.69
C GLY A 67 0.20 -8.42 -7.46
N MET A 68 -0.82 -7.81 -6.87
CA MET A 68 -2.09 -7.65 -7.57
C MET A 68 -1.92 -6.72 -8.79
N PRO A 69 -2.35 -7.15 -9.98
CA PRO A 69 -2.26 -6.28 -11.16
C PRO A 69 -3.26 -5.14 -11.11
N VAL A 70 -3.01 -4.11 -11.92
CA VAL A 70 -3.94 -3.01 -12.07
C VAL A 70 -5.23 -3.54 -12.69
N PRO A 71 -6.40 -3.25 -12.08
CA PRO A 71 -7.67 -3.68 -12.67
C PRO A 71 -7.95 -2.94 -13.97
N GLU A 72 -8.69 -3.56 -14.87
CA GLU A 72 -9.06 -2.92 -16.15
C GLU A 72 -9.87 -1.65 -15.93
N GLU A 73 -10.73 -1.66 -14.92
CA GLU A 73 -11.55 -0.49 -14.58
C GLU A 73 -11.36 -0.15 -13.11
N PRO A 74 -10.30 0.63 -12.77
CA PRO A 74 -10.11 1.05 -11.39
C PRO A 74 -11.34 1.78 -10.87
N SER A 75 -11.80 1.43 -9.68
CA SER A 75 -13.01 2.00 -9.10
C SER A 75 -12.82 2.26 -7.61
N LEU A 76 -13.73 3.07 -7.07
CA LEU A 76 -13.74 3.41 -5.64
C LEU A 76 -14.37 2.26 -4.86
N ALA A 77 -13.56 1.30 -4.45
CA ALA A 77 -14.03 0.08 -3.83
C ALA A 77 -13.12 -0.40 -2.70
N CYS A 78 -13.68 -1.26 -1.85
CA CYS A 78 -12.88 -1.96 -0.85
C CYS A 78 -12.17 -3.14 -1.51
N ARG A 79 -10.92 -3.36 -1.12
CA ARG A 79 -10.15 -4.49 -1.61
C ARG A 79 -10.34 -5.68 -0.69
N TYR A 80 -10.63 -6.83 -1.27
CA TYR A 80 -10.73 -8.07 -0.50
C TYR A 80 -9.37 -8.73 -0.33
N TYR A 81 -9.03 -9.02 0.91
CA TYR A 81 -7.79 -9.73 1.23
C TYR A 81 -8.16 -11.12 1.74
N PRO A 82 -8.02 -12.16 0.92
CA PRO A 82 -8.46 -13.52 1.31
C PRO A 82 -7.85 -14.04 2.60
N LYS A 83 -6.62 -13.61 2.90
CA LYS A 83 -5.91 -14.03 4.11
C LYS A 83 -5.92 -12.94 5.19
N GLY A 84 -6.77 -11.92 5.04
CA GLY A 84 -6.82 -10.79 5.95
C GLY A 84 -5.83 -9.70 5.56
N ILE A 85 -5.94 -8.56 6.22
CA ILE A 85 -5.05 -7.43 5.99
C ILE A 85 -3.60 -7.86 6.28
N PRO A 86 -2.64 -7.53 5.42
CA PRO A 86 -1.24 -7.89 5.64
C PRO A 86 -0.75 -7.44 7.01
N THR A 87 -0.02 -8.30 7.68
CA THR A 87 0.53 -8.03 9.00
C THR A 87 1.73 -7.10 8.91
N SER A 88 2.10 -6.49 10.05
CA SER A 88 3.30 -5.67 10.10
C SER A 88 4.55 -6.46 9.68
N GLU A 89 4.61 -7.74 10.05
CA GLU A 89 5.74 -8.60 9.69
C GLU A 89 5.82 -8.83 8.17
N GLU A 90 4.67 -9.09 7.55
CA GLU A 90 4.61 -9.27 6.09
C GLU A 90 5.01 -8.00 5.35
N ILE A 91 4.51 -6.86 5.81
CA ILE A 91 4.84 -5.57 5.21
C ILE A 91 6.34 -5.28 5.36
N ARG A 92 6.87 -5.47 6.57
CA ARG A 92 8.29 -5.23 6.84
C ARG A 92 9.19 -6.12 5.98
N LYS A 93 8.83 -7.38 5.85
CA LYS A 93 9.61 -8.33 5.03
C LYS A 93 9.65 -7.86 3.58
N ALA A 94 8.54 -7.42 3.04
CA ALA A 94 8.47 -6.94 1.66
C ALA A 94 9.32 -5.69 1.46
N ILE A 95 9.27 -4.76 2.43
CA ILE A 95 10.09 -3.54 2.39
C ILE A 95 11.58 -3.89 2.44
N LEU A 96 11.97 -4.78 3.35
CA LEU A 96 13.38 -5.18 3.49
C LEU A 96 13.90 -5.87 2.22
N GLN A 97 13.06 -6.66 1.56
CA GLN A 97 13.44 -7.29 0.30
C GLN A 97 13.75 -6.23 -0.77
N LYS A 98 12.97 -5.16 -0.82
CA LYS A 98 13.22 -4.08 -1.76
C LYS A 98 14.48 -3.29 -1.42
N ILE A 99 14.71 -3.02 -0.13
CA ILE A 99 15.92 -2.34 0.32
C ILE A 99 17.16 -3.14 -0.07
N ASN A 100 17.14 -4.44 0.20
CA ASN A 100 18.27 -5.32 -0.11
C ASN A 100 18.50 -5.46 -1.62
N LYS A 101 17.44 -5.44 -2.38
CA LYS A 101 17.53 -5.55 -3.84
C LYS A 101 18.10 -4.29 -4.50
N GLU A 102 17.83 -3.12 -3.89
CA GLU A 102 18.31 -1.84 -4.40
C GLU A 102 19.78 -1.60 -4.08
N ASN A 103 20.33 -2.33 -3.13
CA ASN A 103 21.75 -2.23 -2.78
C ASN A 103 22.57 -3.17 -3.68
#